data_63f9a10392ff572e6fd49dc2e4a0e6ef
#
_entry.id   63f9a10392ff572e6fd49dc2e4a0e6ef
#
_cell.length_a   1.000
_cell.length_b   1.000
_cell.length_c   1.000
_cell.angle_alpha   90.00
_cell.angle_beta   90.00
_cell.angle_gamma   90.00
#
_symmetry.space_group_name_H-M   'P 1'
#
loop_
_entity.id
_entity.type
_entity.pdbx_description
1 polymer ?
#
loop_
_entity_poly.entity_id
_entity_poly.type
_entity_poly.pdbx_seq_one_letter_code
_entity_poly.pdbx_strand_id
1 'polypeptide(L)'
;MFKKSLLFTCSIAFLFSFFTYAQFQERGKIFDLVHLERHQFKFDLLSPGLSYELGLFRNQSVSTSLGLATATYEEGYAFGLTTNNRYRYYHNFQRRIDKGKNVSGNSGDYIAAAQAVFFSQLRISTNIDGPKDFNLGFYGMVYGIQRTFENGFNFNAEVGAGLYKGDGVPDGYGPLVTFTFGWVATKRKSKAPKFDY
;
A
#
# COMPACT_ATOMS: atom_id res chain seq x y z
N MET A 1 28.57 1.08 -12.28
CA MET A 1 27.83 -0.14 -11.93
C MET A 1 27.69 -0.41 -10.42
N PHE A 2 28.59 0.03 -9.57
CA PHE A 2 28.58 -0.22 -8.10
C PHE A 2 27.52 0.55 -7.28
N LYS A 3 27.05 1.73 -7.71
CA LYS A 3 26.09 2.55 -6.95
C LYS A 3 24.66 1.98 -6.88
N LYS A 4 24.20 1.26 -7.90
CA LYS A 4 22.83 0.69 -7.95
C LYS A 4 22.67 -0.53 -7.03
N SER A 5 23.73 -1.33 -6.87
CA SER A 5 23.75 -2.49 -5.96
C SER A 5 23.68 -2.08 -4.48
N LEU A 6 24.33 -0.98 -4.12
CA LEU A 6 24.39 -0.50 -2.71
C LEU A 6 23.00 -0.02 -2.21
N LEU A 7 22.23 0.67 -3.06
CA LEU A 7 20.87 1.13 -2.73
C LEU A 7 19.90 -0.04 -2.54
N PHE A 8 20.02 -1.08 -3.35
CA PHE A 8 19.17 -2.27 -3.24
C PHE A 8 19.50 -3.06 -1.97
N THR A 9 20.78 -3.19 -1.63
CA THR A 9 21.23 -3.88 -0.41
C THR A 9 20.81 -3.11 0.86
N CYS A 10 20.89 -1.77 0.85
CA CYS A 10 20.41 -0.94 1.96
C CYS A 10 18.89 -1.04 2.16
N SER A 11 18.10 -1.12 1.07
CA SER A 11 16.64 -1.30 1.17
C SER A 11 16.25 -2.65 1.78
N ILE A 12 16.96 -3.71 1.42
CA ILE A 12 16.74 -5.05 2.00
C ILE A 12 17.17 -5.09 3.47
N ALA A 13 18.33 -4.52 3.82
CA ALA A 13 18.81 -4.45 5.20
C ALA A 13 17.87 -3.62 6.10
N PHE A 14 17.28 -2.56 5.56
CA PHE A 14 16.30 -1.74 6.26
C PHE A 14 14.99 -2.51 6.51
N LEU A 15 14.54 -3.33 5.57
CA LEU A 15 13.39 -4.21 5.77
C LEU A 15 13.66 -5.29 6.84
N PHE A 16 14.86 -5.88 6.85
CA PHE A 16 15.23 -6.88 7.86
C PHE A 16 15.36 -6.31 9.28
N SER A 17 15.80 -5.07 9.45
CA SER A 17 15.89 -4.44 10.78
C SER A 17 14.52 -4.21 11.43
N PHE A 18 13.45 -4.07 10.66
CA PHE A 18 12.09 -4.00 11.21
C PHE A 18 11.58 -5.36 11.71
N PHE A 19 12.03 -6.47 11.14
CA PHE A 19 11.63 -7.81 11.62
C PHE A 19 12.20 -8.14 13.00
N THR A 20 13.39 -7.66 13.32
CA THR A 20 14.01 -7.91 14.64
C THR A 20 13.36 -7.11 15.78
N TYR A 21 12.87 -5.91 15.52
CA TYR A 21 12.13 -5.13 16.52
C TYR A 21 10.73 -5.70 16.81
N ALA A 22 10.10 -6.34 15.85
CA ALA A 22 8.76 -6.92 16.03
C ALA A 22 8.74 -8.13 16.99
N GLN A 23 9.87 -8.82 17.16
CA GLN A 23 9.98 -9.96 18.08
C GLN A 23 10.24 -9.57 19.54
N PHE A 24 10.68 -8.34 19.82
CA PHE A 24 11.06 -7.94 21.17
C PHE A 24 9.91 -7.44 22.05
N GLN A 25 8.69 -7.33 21.51
CA GLN A 25 7.55 -6.72 22.21
C GLN A 25 6.48 -7.68 22.73
N GLU A 26 6.79 -8.97 22.87
CA GLU A 26 5.84 -9.91 23.52
C GLU A 26 5.72 -9.78 25.05
N ARG A 27 6.47 -8.89 25.69
CA ARG A 27 6.52 -8.76 27.18
C ARG A 27 5.97 -7.48 27.77
N GLY A 28 5.15 -6.74 27.09
CA GLY A 28 4.55 -5.53 27.66
C GLY A 28 3.13 -5.29 27.23
N LYS A 29 2.19 -5.35 28.18
CA LYS A 29 0.76 -5.03 28.07
C LYS A 29 0.43 -3.58 27.63
N ILE A 30 1.26 -2.91 26.82
CA ILE A 30 1.14 -1.45 26.65
C ILE A 30 0.76 -1.00 25.24
N PHE A 31 0.81 -1.85 24.22
CA PHE A 31 0.34 -1.46 22.89
C PHE A 31 -0.80 -2.36 22.43
N ASP A 32 -1.96 -2.09 22.99
CA ASP A 32 -3.20 -2.61 22.44
C ASP A 32 -3.41 -2.00 21.06
N LEU A 33 -3.05 -2.76 20.02
CA LEU A 33 -3.37 -2.46 18.63
C LEU A 33 -4.88 -2.70 18.42
N VAL A 34 -5.70 -2.04 19.24
CA VAL A 34 -7.14 -2.30 19.36
C VAL A 34 -7.85 -2.16 18.02
N HIS A 35 -7.29 -1.45 17.06
CA HIS A 35 -8.00 -1.04 15.86
C HIS A 35 -7.44 -1.62 14.57
N LEU A 36 -6.12 -1.87 14.47
CA LEU A 36 -5.48 -2.41 13.28
C LEU A 36 -5.21 -3.90 13.36
N GLU A 37 -5.38 -4.58 12.25
CA GLU A 37 -4.82 -5.91 12.06
C GLU A 37 -3.30 -5.79 12.02
N ARG A 38 -2.60 -6.60 12.84
CA ARG A 38 -1.14 -6.57 12.89
C ARG A 38 -0.51 -7.04 11.59
N HIS A 39 -1.11 -8.06 10.97
CA HIS A 39 -0.67 -8.61 9.70
C HIS A 39 -1.88 -8.84 8.80
N GLN A 40 -1.85 -8.30 7.61
CA GLN A 40 -2.91 -8.49 6.65
C GLN A 40 -2.33 -8.82 5.27
N PHE A 41 -2.68 -9.99 4.75
CA PHE A 41 -2.36 -10.44 3.41
C PHE A 41 -3.60 -10.32 2.53
N LYS A 42 -3.47 -9.77 1.33
CA LYS A 42 -4.57 -9.56 0.39
C LYS A 42 -4.18 -10.06 -0.99
N PHE A 43 -5.16 -10.59 -1.70
CA PHE A 43 -5.09 -10.90 -3.13
C PHE A 43 -5.97 -9.89 -3.85
N ASP A 44 -5.37 -9.12 -4.75
CA ASP A 44 -6.07 -8.11 -5.53
C ASP A 44 -6.44 -8.71 -6.91
N LEU A 45 -7.70 -8.54 -7.34
CA LEU A 45 -8.25 -9.12 -8.58
C LEU A 45 -8.28 -8.12 -9.72
N LEU A 46 -8.70 -6.87 -9.47
CA LEU A 46 -8.83 -5.86 -10.53
C LEU A 46 -7.47 -5.41 -11.05
N SER A 47 -6.51 -5.31 -10.16
CA SER A 47 -5.09 -5.07 -10.44
C SER A 47 -4.35 -6.31 -9.96
N PRO A 48 -4.34 -7.40 -10.75
CA PRO A 48 -3.88 -8.70 -10.25
C PRO A 48 -2.55 -8.58 -9.52
N GLY A 49 -2.58 -8.95 -8.23
CA GLY A 49 -1.42 -8.75 -7.38
C GLY A 49 -1.60 -9.23 -5.96
N LEU A 50 -0.54 -9.04 -5.20
CA LEU A 50 -0.46 -9.37 -3.78
C LEU A 50 -0.17 -8.11 -2.99
N SER A 51 -0.83 -7.93 -1.87
CA SER A 51 -0.51 -6.88 -0.94
C SER A 51 -0.36 -7.40 0.48
N TYR A 52 0.58 -6.80 1.20
CA TYR A 52 0.83 -7.08 2.60
C TYR A 52 0.81 -5.78 3.39
N GLU A 53 0.06 -5.76 4.48
CA GLU A 53 -0.04 -4.62 5.37
C GLU A 53 0.34 -5.03 6.79
N LEU A 54 1.25 -4.27 7.40
CA LEU A 54 1.73 -4.42 8.76
C LEU A 54 1.24 -3.25 9.63
N GLY A 55 0.41 -3.53 10.63
CA GLY A 55 0.04 -2.56 11.65
C GLY A 55 1.21 -2.29 12.58
N LEU A 56 1.67 -1.04 12.63
CA LEU A 56 2.80 -0.61 13.46
C LEU A 56 2.31 -0.06 14.81
N PHE A 57 1.29 0.79 14.75
CA PHE A 57 0.73 1.47 15.90
C PHE A 57 -0.81 1.41 15.84
N ARG A 58 -1.46 2.04 16.81
CA ARG A 58 -2.91 2.02 16.97
C ARG A 58 -3.70 2.39 15.70
N ASN A 59 -3.15 3.30 14.90
CA ASN A 59 -3.78 3.84 13.69
C ASN A 59 -2.78 4.06 12.53
N GLN A 60 -1.64 3.40 12.59
CA GLN A 60 -0.59 3.55 11.58
C GLN A 60 -0.16 2.18 11.06
N SER A 61 0.01 2.07 9.76
CA SER A 61 0.49 0.86 9.10
C SER A 61 1.47 1.17 7.98
N VAL A 62 2.25 0.16 7.63
CA VAL A 62 3.02 0.12 6.39
C VAL A 62 2.44 -0.96 5.51
N SER A 63 2.26 -0.67 4.24
CA SER A 63 1.87 -1.67 3.27
C SER A 63 2.78 -1.67 2.06
N THR A 64 3.00 -2.86 1.53
CA THR A 64 3.68 -3.10 0.26
C THR A 64 2.79 -3.93 -0.64
N SER A 65 2.79 -3.66 -1.93
CA SER A 65 2.10 -4.49 -2.92
C SER A 65 2.94 -4.69 -4.16
N LEU A 66 2.74 -5.82 -4.80
CA LEU A 66 3.28 -6.16 -6.11
C LEU A 66 2.09 -6.59 -6.98
N GLY A 67 1.90 -5.94 -8.11
CA GLY A 67 0.78 -6.23 -9.00
C GLY A 67 0.93 -5.56 -10.35
N LEU A 68 -0.09 -5.72 -11.19
CA LEU A 68 -0.15 -5.11 -12.51
C LEU A 68 -0.83 -3.76 -12.43
N ALA A 69 -0.29 -2.77 -13.14
CA ALA A 69 -0.88 -1.44 -13.23
C ALA A 69 -0.61 -0.81 -14.59
N THR A 70 -1.32 0.27 -14.88
CA THR A 70 -1.12 1.08 -16.08
C THR A 70 -0.37 2.36 -15.72
N ALA A 71 0.71 2.62 -16.42
CA ALA A 71 1.38 3.92 -16.46
C ALA A 71 1.01 4.64 -17.74
N THR A 72 0.69 5.94 -17.65
CA THR A 72 0.41 6.79 -18.80
C THR A 72 1.54 7.77 -19.00
N TYR A 73 1.89 8.02 -20.25
CA TYR A 73 2.92 8.98 -20.66
C TYR A 73 2.51 9.61 -21.97
N GLU A 74 2.43 10.95 -22.01
CA GLU A 74 1.91 11.70 -23.16
C GLU A 74 0.59 11.12 -23.69
N GLU A 75 0.55 10.67 -24.93
CA GLU A 75 -0.64 10.10 -25.58
C GLU A 75 -0.71 8.56 -25.47
N GLY A 76 0.21 7.94 -24.70
CA GLY A 76 0.32 6.50 -24.63
C GLY A 76 0.10 5.92 -23.22
N TYR A 77 0.02 4.59 -23.18
CA TYR A 77 0.00 3.83 -21.93
C TYR A 77 0.93 2.62 -21.99
N ALA A 78 1.40 2.18 -20.83
CA ALA A 78 2.09 0.92 -20.65
C ALA A 78 1.41 0.15 -19.52
N PHE A 79 1.10 -1.11 -19.73
CA PHE A 79 0.56 -2.02 -18.73
C PHE A 79 1.64 -3.03 -18.31
N GLY A 80 1.93 -3.13 -17.04
CA GLY A 80 3.01 -3.97 -16.55
C GLY A 80 3.11 -4.04 -15.04
N LEU A 81 4.23 -4.59 -14.58
CA LEU A 81 4.48 -4.82 -13.15
C LEU A 81 4.75 -3.51 -12.42
N THR A 82 4.15 -3.41 -11.24
CA THR A 82 4.31 -2.26 -10.34
C THR A 82 4.50 -2.72 -8.90
N THR A 83 5.32 -2.00 -8.15
CA THR A 83 5.37 -2.09 -6.69
C THR A 83 4.80 -0.82 -6.09
N ASN A 84 4.04 -0.97 -4.99
CA ASN A 84 3.51 0.17 -4.26
C ASN A 84 3.84 0.03 -2.78
N ASN A 85 4.35 1.10 -2.19
CA ASN A 85 4.63 1.20 -0.76
C ASN A 85 3.84 2.36 -0.19
N ARG A 86 3.23 2.15 0.98
CA ARG A 86 2.43 3.15 1.67
C ARG A 86 2.77 3.16 3.15
N TYR A 87 2.96 4.35 3.71
CA TYR A 87 2.89 4.57 5.14
C TYR A 87 1.57 5.27 5.43
N ARG A 88 0.63 4.57 6.09
CA ARG A 88 -0.76 4.97 6.27
C ARG A 88 -1.01 5.47 7.68
N TYR A 89 -1.74 6.55 7.80
CA TYR A 89 -2.33 7.06 9.03
C TYR A 89 -3.85 7.05 8.92
N TYR A 90 -4.50 6.19 9.67
CA TYR A 90 -5.95 6.06 9.71
C TYR A 90 -6.54 7.07 10.70
N HIS A 91 -7.12 8.13 10.19
CA HIS A 91 -7.57 9.27 11.00
C HIS A 91 -8.98 9.10 11.58
N ASN A 92 -9.77 8.12 11.13
CA ASN A 92 -11.17 8.00 11.47
C ASN A 92 -11.54 6.72 12.23
N PHE A 93 -10.59 5.90 12.67
CA PHE A 93 -10.88 4.66 13.36
C PHE A 93 -11.71 4.85 14.63
N GLN A 94 -11.31 5.75 15.52
CA GLN A 94 -12.04 6.01 16.75
C GLN A 94 -13.48 6.44 16.43
N ARG A 95 -13.67 7.40 15.53
CA ARG A 95 -15.01 7.85 15.11
C ARG A 95 -15.85 6.72 14.51
N ARG A 96 -15.23 5.75 13.83
CA ARG A 96 -15.95 4.59 13.29
C ARG A 96 -16.41 3.66 14.39
N ILE A 97 -15.56 3.40 15.38
CA ILE A 97 -15.87 2.59 16.56
C ILE A 97 -17.01 3.22 17.33
N ASP A 98 -16.92 4.50 17.68
CA ASP A 98 -17.95 5.25 18.42
C ASP A 98 -19.32 5.20 17.72
N LYS A 99 -19.32 5.03 16.39
CA LYS A 99 -20.54 4.89 15.57
C LYS A 99 -20.93 3.44 15.30
N GLY A 100 -20.31 2.45 15.96
CA GLY A 100 -20.57 1.03 15.72
C GLY A 100 -20.23 0.53 14.32
N LYS A 101 -19.38 1.27 13.56
CA LYS A 101 -19.00 0.88 12.19
C LYS A 101 -17.85 -0.11 12.21
N ASN A 102 -17.87 -1.04 11.26
CA ASN A 102 -16.81 -2.03 11.11
C ASN A 102 -15.43 -1.38 10.87
N VAL A 103 -14.43 -1.77 11.66
CA VAL A 103 -13.01 -1.43 11.52
C VAL A 103 -12.14 -2.64 11.24
N SER A 104 -12.72 -3.86 11.26
CA SER A 104 -12.03 -5.11 10.98
C SER A 104 -11.38 -5.08 9.59
N GLY A 105 -10.23 -5.72 9.46
CA GLY A 105 -9.47 -5.74 8.21
C GLY A 105 -9.01 -4.35 7.79
N ASN A 106 -8.69 -3.49 8.76
CA ASN A 106 -8.23 -2.11 8.55
C ASN A 106 -9.23 -1.25 7.76
N SER A 107 -10.54 -1.44 8.04
CA SER A 107 -11.62 -0.67 7.41
C SER A 107 -11.64 0.76 7.94
N GLY A 108 -11.02 1.68 7.24
CA GLY A 108 -10.91 3.09 7.63
C GLY A 108 -10.60 3.99 6.45
N ASP A 109 -10.60 5.29 6.74
CA ASP A 109 -10.09 6.31 5.82
C ASP A 109 -8.72 6.75 6.34
N TYR A 110 -7.78 6.97 5.42
CA TYR A 110 -6.40 7.26 5.78
C TYR A 110 -5.76 8.30 4.86
N ILE A 111 -4.69 8.90 5.35
CA ILE A 111 -3.72 9.64 4.56
C ILE A 111 -2.45 8.81 4.53
N ALA A 112 -1.77 8.75 3.39
CA ALA A 112 -0.53 8.01 3.29
C ALA A 112 0.56 8.74 2.52
N ALA A 113 1.80 8.62 2.99
CA ALA A 113 2.96 8.80 2.15
C ALA A 113 3.03 7.62 1.19
N ALA A 114 3.18 7.91 -0.10
CA ALA A 114 3.04 6.96 -1.18
C ALA A 114 4.29 6.92 -2.05
N GLN A 115 4.78 5.72 -2.29
CA GLN A 115 5.75 5.41 -3.33
C GLN A 115 5.14 4.35 -4.25
N ALA A 116 5.27 4.54 -5.57
CA ALA A 116 4.98 3.52 -6.56
C ALA A 116 6.14 3.44 -7.55
N VAL A 117 6.46 2.26 -8.04
CA VAL A 117 7.48 2.07 -9.09
C VAL A 117 6.91 1.15 -10.15
N PHE A 118 6.82 1.66 -11.36
CA PHE A 118 6.45 0.91 -12.55
C PHE A 118 7.72 0.45 -13.28
N PHE A 119 7.78 -0.83 -13.59
CA PHE A 119 8.91 -1.47 -14.26
C PHE A 119 8.58 -1.69 -15.74
N SER A 120 9.01 -0.78 -16.60
CA SER A 120 8.71 -0.90 -18.05
C SER A 120 9.32 -2.13 -18.71
N GLN A 121 10.42 -2.63 -18.17
CA GLN A 121 11.07 -3.86 -18.65
C GLN A 121 10.19 -5.10 -18.43
N LEU A 122 9.25 -5.04 -17.48
CA LEU A 122 8.29 -6.10 -17.15
C LEU A 122 6.87 -5.73 -17.62
N ARG A 123 6.77 -4.96 -18.70
CA ARG A 123 5.49 -4.60 -19.31
C ARG A 123 4.92 -5.77 -20.11
N ILE A 124 3.61 -5.88 -20.06
CA ILE A 124 2.84 -6.85 -20.83
C ILE A 124 2.41 -6.25 -22.17
N SER A 125 2.01 -4.97 -22.15
CA SER A 125 1.59 -4.25 -23.35
C SER A 125 1.94 -2.77 -23.24
N THR A 126 2.12 -2.12 -24.38
CA THR A 126 2.34 -0.67 -24.48
C THR A 126 1.95 -0.16 -25.86
N ASN A 127 1.45 1.07 -25.91
CA ASN A 127 1.29 1.85 -27.15
C ASN A 127 1.99 3.21 -27.07
N ILE A 128 2.95 3.36 -26.14
CA ILE A 128 3.72 4.59 -25.98
C ILE A 128 4.66 4.75 -27.18
N ASP A 129 4.55 5.86 -27.91
CA ASP A 129 5.49 6.31 -28.89
C ASP A 129 6.61 7.08 -28.18
N GLY A 130 7.70 6.40 -27.79
CA GLY A 130 8.77 7.02 -27.03
C GLY A 130 9.80 6.03 -26.50
N PRO A 131 10.52 6.37 -25.43
CA PRO A 131 11.55 5.50 -24.86
C PRO A 131 10.93 4.15 -24.45
N LYS A 132 11.52 3.07 -24.96
CA LYS A 132 11.00 1.71 -24.71
C LYS A 132 11.34 1.18 -23.31
N ASP A 133 12.40 1.69 -22.70
CA ASP A 133 12.88 1.24 -21.40
C ASP A 133 12.95 2.43 -20.44
N PHE A 134 11.98 2.51 -19.56
CA PHE A 134 11.92 3.50 -18.49
C PHE A 134 11.45 2.84 -17.20
N ASN A 135 11.91 3.34 -16.08
CA ASN A 135 11.30 3.03 -14.78
C ASN A 135 10.65 4.32 -14.29
N LEU A 136 9.36 4.26 -14.01
CA LEU A 136 8.61 5.41 -13.53
C LEU A 136 8.35 5.26 -12.05
N GLY A 137 8.93 6.16 -11.26
CA GLY A 137 8.69 6.26 -9.82
C GLY A 137 7.71 7.39 -9.50
N PHE A 138 6.74 7.14 -8.65
CA PHE A 138 5.87 8.14 -8.03
C PHE A 138 6.23 8.29 -6.56
N TYR A 139 6.30 9.54 -6.08
CA TYR A 139 6.55 9.91 -4.68
C TYR A 139 5.60 11.02 -4.27
N GLY A 140 4.69 10.77 -3.35
CA GLY A 140 3.68 11.76 -3.02
C GLY A 140 2.83 11.42 -1.81
N MET A 141 1.70 12.08 -1.72
CA MET A 141 0.69 11.86 -0.69
C MET A 141 -0.62 11.44 -1.32
N VAL A 142 -1.30 10.50 -0.67
CA VAL A 142 -2.62 10.03 -1.10
C VAL A 142 -3.60 10.05 0.07
N TYR A 143 -4.86 10.32 -0.24
CA TYR A 143 -5.99 10.03 0.61
C TYR A 143 -6.61 8.72 0.14
N GLY A 144 -6.89 7.82 1.07
CA GLY A 144 -7.42 6.50 0.76
C GLY A 144 -8.62 6.11 1.61
N ILE A 145 -9.46 5.27 1.03
CA ILE A 145 -10.60 4.65 1.67
C ILE A 145 -10.46 3.14 1.54
N GLN A 146 -10.31 2.44 2.66
CA GLN A 146 -10.26 0.98 2.69
C GLN A 146 -11.49 0.42 3.39
N ARG A 147 -12.11 -0.61 2.80
CA ARG A 147 -13.23 -1.33 3.39
C ARG A 147 -13.05 -2.83 3.22
N THR A 148 -13.17 -3.54 4.33
CA THR A 148 -13.16 -5.01 4.35
C THR A 148 -14.51 -5.48 4.89
N PHE A 149 -15.14 -6.36 4.15
CA PHE A 149 -16.44 -6.94 4.48
C PHE A 149 -16.27 -8.23 5.28
N GLU A 150 -17.35 -8.70 5.90
CA GLU A 150 -17.32 -9.90 6.75
C GLU A 150 -16.88 -11.17 6.00
N ASN A 151 -17.20 -11.27 4.72
CA ASN A 151 -16.79 -12.38 3.86
C ASN A 151 -15.31 -12.32 3.43
N GLY A 152 -14.56 -11.30 3.86
CA GLY A 152 -13.16 -11.11 3.50
C GLY A 152 -12.93 -10.24 2.29
N PHE A 153 -13.97 -9.90 1.58
CA PHE A 153 -13.90 -9.01 0.47
C PHE A 153 -13.35 -7.65 0.88
N ASN A 154 -12.42 -7.12 0.12
CA ASN A 154 -11.77 -5.85 0.41
C ASN A 154 -11.75 -4.97 -0.83
N PHE A 155 -12.04 -3.70 -0.67
CA PHE A 155 -11.69 -2.70 -1.66
C PHE A 155 -10.88 -1.57 -1.05
N ASN A 156 -10.04 -0.98 -1.85
CA ASN A 156 -9.26 0.19 -1.50
C ASN A 156 -9.25 1.16 -2.70
N ALA A 157 -9.56 2.42 -2.43
CA ALA A 157 -9.51 3.50 -3.40
C ALA A 157 -8.61 4.60 -2.86
N GLU A 158 -7.70 5.08 -3.68
CA GLU A 158 -6.76 6.16 -3.34
C GLU A 158 -6.80 7.24 -4.42
N VAL A 159 -6.68 8.49 -3.98
CA VAL A 159 -6.44 9.64 -4.84
C VAL A 159 -5.39 10.54 -4.17
N GLY A 160 -4.47 11.05 -4.97
CA GLY A 160 -3.41 11.90 -4.45
C GLY A 160 -2.64 12.60 -5.54
N ALA A 161 -1.54 13.23 -5.14
CA ALA A 161 -0.63 13.91 -6.04
C ALA A 161 0.80 13.79 -5.54
N GLY A 162 1.75 13.87 -6.46
CA GLY A 162 3.16 13.76 -6.14
C GLY A 162 4.06 14.02 -7.34
N LEU A 163 5.32 13.73 -7.13
CA LEU A 163 6.37 13.84 -8.12
C LEU A 163 6.55 12.50 -8.83
N TYR A 164 6.50 12.53 -10.14
CA TYR A 164 6.91 11.44 -11.01
C TYR A 164 8.37 11.63 -11.41
N LYS A 165 9.16 10.57 -11.26
CA LYS A 165 10.57 10.50 -11.68
C LYS A 165 10.83 9.23 -12.45
N GLY A 166 11.58 9.34 -13.54
CA GLY A 166 11.91 8.15 -14.30
C GLY A 166 13.17 8.31 -15.14
N ASP A 167 13.84 7.18 -15.41
CA ASP A 167 14.93 7.13 -16.39
C ASP A 167 14.30 7.20 -17.78
N GLY A 168 14.66 8.22 -18.58
CA GLY A 168 14.19 8.40 -19.95
C GLY A 168 12.83 9.12 -20.11
N VAL A 169 12.23 9.56 -19.02
CA VAL A 169 11.02 10.40 -19.02
C VAL A 169 11.28 11.68 -18.21
N PRO A 170 10.67 12.83 -18.58
CA PRO A 170 10.81 14.06 -17.81
C PRO A 170 10.23 13.91 -16.41
N ASP A 171 10.89 14.51 -15.41
CA ASP A 171 10.35 14.65 -14.08
C ASP A 171 9.15 15.59 -14.11
N GLY A 172 8.09 15.27 -13.37
CA GLY A 172 6.89 16.09 -13.33
C GLY A 172 5.99 15.85 -12.13
N TYR A 173 5.12 16.79 -11.85
CA TYR A 173 4.07 16.61 -10.86
C TYR A 173 2.79 16.12 -11.52
N GLY A 174 2.08 15.21 -10.85
CA GLY A 174 0.83 14.68 -11.39
C GLY A 174 -0.02 13.98 -10.34
N PRO A 175 -1.27 13.66 -10.69
CA PRO A 175 -2.17 12.89 -9.85
C PRO A 175 -1.79 11.41 -9.84
N LEU A 176 -2.13 10.73 -8.75
CA LEU A 176 -2.19 9.27 -8.65
C LEU A 176 -3.60 8.87 -8.27
N VAL A 177 -4.19 7.96 -9.03
CA VAL A 177 -5.46 7.32 -8.71
C VAL A 177 -5.23 5.82 -8.70
N THR A 178 -5.60 5.17 -7.61
CA THR A 178 -5.48 3.71 -7.46
C THR A 178 -6.80 3.15 -6.96
N PHE A 179 -7.21 2.05 -7.56
CA PHE A 179 -8.35 1.28 -7.10
C PHE A 179 -7.98 -0.20 -7.08
N THR A 180 -8.11 -0.85 -5.94
CA THR A 180 -7.90 -2.28 -5.78
C THR A 180 -9.12 -2.94 -5.14
N PHE A 181 -9.30 -4.20 -5.49
CA PHE A 181 -10.46 -4.99 -5.14
C PHE A 181 -10.03 -6.46 -5.06
N GLY A 182 -10.34 -7.12 -3.95
CA GLY A 182 -9.86 -8.48 -3.76
C GLY A 182 -10.30 -9.12 -2.44
N TRP A 183 -9.48 -10.01 -1.92
CA TRP A 183 -9.75 -10.75 -0.68
C TRP A 183 -8.61 -10.66 0.32
N VAL A 184 -9.00 -10.51 1.59
CA VAL A 184 -8.09 -10.66 2.73
C VAL A 184 -7.96 -12.13 3.07
N ALA A 185 -6.75 -12.66 2.94
CA ALA A 185 -6.44 -14.08 3.19
C ALA A 185 -6.14 -14.40 4.66
N THR A 186 -5.71 -13.40 5.45
CA THR A 186 -5.38 -13.60 6.87
C THR A 186 -6.63 -13.60 7.74
N LYS A 187 -6.56 -14.31 8.88
CA LYS A 187 -7.59 -14.22 9.93
C LYS A 187 -7.68 -12.76 10.39
N ARG A 188 -8.88 -12.24 10.46
CA ARG A 188 -9.17 -10.88 10.94
C ARG A 188 -9.57 -10.94 12.40
N LYS A 189 -9.21 -9.91 13.16
CA LYS A 189 -9.77 -9.71 14.49
C LYS A 189 -11.28 -9.64 14.36
N SER A 190 -11.97 -10.37 15.19
CA SER A 190 -13.44 -10.47 15.13
C SER A 190 -14.07 -9.10 15.30
N LYS A 191 -15.19 -8.95 14.62
CA LYS A 191 -16.27 -7.96 14.66
C LYS A 191 -16.20 -6.94 15.79
N ALA A 192 -16.66 -5.73 15.47
CA ALA A 192 -16.81 -4.56 16.33
C ALA A 192 -16.59 -4.81 17.82
N PRO A 193 -15.74 -4.07 18.52
CA PRO A 193 -15.51 -4.29 19.94
C PRO A 193 -16.86 -4.36 20.64
N LYS A 194 -17.12 -5.49 21.33
CA LYS A 194 -18.24 -5.57 22.25
C LYS A 194 -17.89 -4.66 23.42
N PHE A 195 -18.56 -3.55 23.54
CA PHE A 195 -18.51 -2.76 24.76
C PHE A 195 -19.46 -3.44 25.76
N ASP A 196 -18.91 -4.13 26.75
CA ASP A 196 -19.65 -4.47 27.97
C ASP A 196 -19.79 -3.14 28.73
N TYR A 197 -21.01 -2.61 28.77
CA TYR A 197 -21.40 -1.46 29.59
C TYR A 197 -21.65 -1.89 31.04
#